data_296d83ce07fb153629b09ad7116b69b5
#
_entry.id   296d83ce07fb153629b09ad7116b69b5
#
_cell.length_a   1.000
_cell.length_b   1.000
_cell.length_c   1.000
_cell.angle_alpha   90.00
_cell.angle_beta   90.00
_cell.angle_gamma   90.00
#
_symmetry.space_group_name_H-M   'P 1'
#
loop_
_entity.id
_entity.type
_entity.pdbx_description
1 polymer ?
#
loop_
_entity_poly.entity_id
_entity_poly.type
_entity_poly.pdbx_seq_one_letter_code
_entity_poly.pdbx_strand_id
1 'polypeptide(L)'
;VIELRDVTLTYDRRPAVHHLSGRFEAGSLTAIIGPNGAGKSTLLKALAGALRPSAGRLDRGGLSPRDIAYLPQQASIDRGFPITAIDTVAMGDWSASGLFGAMSRASWRRASEALAAVGLGGFETRTVGTLSAGQFQRVLFARMLMQDARLILLDEPFTAVDQRTTADLLALVQRWHAEHRTVIAVLHDFEQVRSTFPQALYLA
;
A
#
# COMPACT_ATOMS: atom_id res chain seq x y z
N VAL A 1 -11.91 5.69 -11.89
CA VAL A 1 -11.17 4.92 -12.91
C VAL A 1 -9.78 5.50 -13.04
N ILE A 2 -8.75 4.65 -13.01
CA ILE A 2 -7.37 5.02 -13.33
C ILE A 2 -7.11 4.54 -14.74
N GLU A 3 -6.59 5.41 -15.60
CA GLU A 3 -6.39 5.10 -17.01
C GLU A 3 -4.92 5.25 -17.43
N LEU A 4 -4.40 4.25 -18.13
CA LEU A 4 -3.07 4.24 -18.73
C LEU A 4 -3.23 4.25 -20.25
N ARG A 5 -2.59 5.21 -20.91
CA ARG A 5 -2.60 5.34 -22.37
C ARG A 5 -1.17 5.37 -22.87
N ASP A 6 -0.74 4.25 -23.45
CA ASP A 6 0.60 4.09 -24.05
C ASP A 6 1.74 4.46 -23.09
N VAL A 7 1.61 4.07 -21.82
CA VAL A 7 2.51 4.49 -20.74
C VAL A 7 3.84 3.76 -20.84
N THR A 8 4.93 4.52 -20.89
CA THR A 8 6.30 4.03 -20.73
C THR A 8 6.87 4.59 -19.43
N LEU A 9 7.39 3.70 -18.58
CA LEU A 9 8.02 4.05 -17.30
C LEU A 9 9.50 3.71 -17.34
N THR A 10 10.32 4.66 -16.95
CA THR A 10 11.78 4.52 -16.91
C THR A 10 12.25 4.61 -15.46
N TYR A 11 13.07 3.68 -15.03
CA TYR A 11 13.72 3.69 -13.74
C TYR A 11 15.25 3.61 -13.95
N ASP A 12 16.02 4.52 -13.34
CA ASP A 12 17.47 4.65 -13.52
C ASP A 12 17.91 4.65 -15.01
N ARG A 13 17.19 5.43 -15.83
CA ARG A 13 17.40 5.57 -17.28
C ARG A 13 17.17 4.28 -18.09
N ARG A 14 16.63 3.24 -17.48
CA ARG A 14 16.25 2.00 -18.17
C ARG A 14 14.73 1.90 -18.22
N PRO A 15 14.15 1.62 -19.39
CA PRO A 15 12.72 1.37 -19.47
C PRO A 15 12.36 0.12 -18.66
N ALA A 16 11.40 0.27 -17.74
CA ALA A 16 10.91 -0.81 -16.88
C ALA A 16 9.53 -1.28 -17.28
N VAL A 17 8.72 -0.41 -17.91
CA VAL A 17 7.42 -0.74 -18.50
C VAL A 17 7.34 -0.03 -19.84
N HIS A 18 6.89 -0.74 -20.87
CA HIS A 18 6.80 -0.23 -22.24
C HIS A 18 5.36 -0.25 -22.74
N HIS A 19 4.89 0.88 -23.28
CA HIS A 19 3.65 1.00 -24.05
C HIS A 19 2.42 0.34 -23.37
N LEU A 20 2.34 0.45 -22.02
CA LEU A 20 1.24 -0.13 -21.25
C LEU A 20 -0.03 0.71 -21.43
N SER A 21 -1.09 0.07 -21.92
CA SER A 21 -2.43 0.64 -21.99
C SER A 21 -3.41 -0.24 -21.22
N GLY A 22 -4.30 0.38 -20.47
CA GLY A 22 -5.29 -0.33 -19.68
C GLY A 22 -5.98 0.59 -18.68
N ARG A 23 -6.82 0.00 -17.84
CA ARG A 23 -7.53 0.75 -16.80
C ARG A 23 -7.74 -0.09 -15.55
N PHE A 24 -7.80 0.59 -14.42
CA PHE A 24 -8.27 0.03 -13.15
C PHE A 24 -9.59 0.71 -12.79
N GLU A 25 -10.63 -0.10 -12.64
CA GLU A 25 -11.95 0.41 -12.28
C GLU A 25 -11.99 0.87 -10.82
N ALA A 26 -12.81 1.87 -10.53
CA ALA A 26 -13.03 2.29 -9.16
C ALA A 26 -13.65 1.16 -8.33
N GLY A 27 -13.15 0.94 -7.12
CA GLY A 27 -13.61 -0.15 -6.27
C GLY A 27 -13.13 -1.54 -6.70
N SER A 28 -12.21 -1.65 -7.67
CA SER A 28 -11.67 -2.94 -8.08
C SER A 28 -10.62 -3.48 -7.09
N LEU A 29 -10.46 -4.80 -7.07
CA LEU A 29 -9.39 -5.52 -6.38
C LEU A 29 -8.56 -6.26 -7.41
N THR A 30 -7.36 -5.75 -7.70
CA THR A 30 -6.52 -6.21 -8.81
C THR A 30 -5.14 -6.64 -8.32
N ALA A 31 -4.71 -7.84 -8.71
CA ALA A 31 -3.33 -8.29 -8.52
C ALA A 31 -2.47 -7.90 -9.73
N ILE A 32 -1.24 -7.45 -9.49
CA ILE A 32 -0.20 -7.32 -10.52
C ILE A 32 0.77 -8.46 -10.33
N ILE A 33 0.93 -9.29 -11.35
CA ILE A 33 1.81 -10.46 -11.37
C ILE A 33 2.77 -10.39 -12.55
N GLY A 34 3.84 -11.14 -12.50
CA GLY A 34 4.86 -11.21 -13.56
C GLY A 34 6.25 -11.50 -13.00
N PRO A 35 7.25 -11.74 -13.86
CA PRO A 35 8.61 -12.04 -13.44
C PRO A 35 9.28 -10.87 -12.68
N ASN A 36 10.38 -11.18 -11.98
CA ASN A 36 11.19 -10.13 -11.37
C ASN A 36 11.79 -9.24 -12.46
N GLY A 37 11.77 -7.93 -12.25
CA GLY A 37 12.23 -6.95 -13.25
C GLY A 37 11.17 -6.51 -14.26
N ALA A 38 9.97 -7.10 -14.31
CA ALA A 38 8.89 -6.71 -15.23
C ALA A 38 8.28 -5.31 -14.97
N GLY A 39 8.81 -4.56 -14.01
CA GLY A 39 8.36 -3.19 -13.76
C GLY A 39 7.16 -3.06 -12.81
N LYS A 40 6.75 -4.13 -12.10
CA LYS A 40 5.59 -4.12 -11.20
C LYS A 40 5.64 -3.01 -10.14
N SER A 41 6.72 -2.94 -9.38
CA SER A 41 6.94 -1.87 -8.37
C SER A 41 7.07 -0.49 -9.00
N THR A 42 7.63 -0.41 -10.22
CA THR A 42 7.72 0.83 -11.00
C THR A 42 6.34 1.33 -11.39
N LEU A 43 5.44 0.42 -11.80
CA LEU A 43 4.04 0.76 -12.08
C LEU A 43 3.33 1.25 -10.82
N LEU A 44 3.49 0.58 -9.67
CA LEU A 44 2.89 1.06 -8.41
C LEU A 44 3.41 2.44 -8.01
N LYS A 45 4.73 2.71 -8.16
CA LYS A 45 5.30 4.05 -7.91
C LYS A 45 4.70 5.11 -8.83
N ALA A 46 4.46 4.77 -10.10
CA ALA A 46 3.79 5.67 -11.02
C ALA A 46 2.34 5.91 -10.62
N LEU A 47 1.59 4.87 -10.24
CA LEU A 47 0.22 4.99 -9.73
C LEU A 47 0.16 5.84 -8.45
N ALA A 48 1.14 5.68 -7.55
CA ALA A 48 1.28 6.48 -6.33
C ALA A 48 1.64 7.95 -6.58
N GLY A 49 2.06 8.30 -7.80
CA GLY A 49 2.53 9.65 -8.13
C GLY A 49 4.00 9.92 -7.79
N ALA A 50 4.73 8.93 -7.30
CA ALA A 50 6.15 9.01 -6.98
C ALA A 50 7.05 8.97 -8.24
N LEU A 51 6.52 8.49 -9.37
CA LEU A 51 7.20 8.43 -10.65
C LEU A 51 6.30 9.00 -11.75
N ARG A 52 6.88 9.80 -12.65
CA ARG A 52 6.17 10.30 -13.83
C ARG A 52 6.47 9.42 -15.04
N PRO A 53 5.49 9.15 -15.90
CA PRO A 53 5.74 8.49 -17.18
C PRO A 53 6.76 9.25 -18.02
N SER A 54 7.66 8.53 -18.68
CA SER A 54 8.59 9.08 -19.66
C SER A 54 7.92 9.28 -21.03
N ALA A 55 6.86 8.50 -21.33
CA ALA A 55 5.99 8.67 -22.47
C ALA A 55 4.57 8.18 -22.14
N GLY A 56 3.59 8.60 -22.95
CA GLY A 56 2.19 8.28 -22.73
C GLY A 56 1.55 9.11 -21.63
N ARG A 57 0.37 8.70 -21.18
CA ARG A 57 -0.41 9.43 -20.18
C ARG A 57 -0.97 8.48 -19.13
N LEU A 58 -0.76 8.82 -17.86
CA LEU A 58 -1.38 8.20 -16.71
C LEU A 58 -2.37 9.19 -16.08
N ASP A 59 -3.64 8.85 -16.11
CA ASP A 59 -4.72 9.60 -15.47
C ASP A 59 -5.20 8.84 -14.23
N ARG A 60 -5.24 9.51 -13.08
CA ARG A 60 -5.68 8.93 -11.81
C ARG A 60 -7.14 9.23 -11.49
N GLY A 61 -7.92 9.70 -12.46
CA GLY A 61 -9.34 9.96 -12.27
C GLY A 61 -9.66 11.02 -11.23
N GLY A 62 -8.80 12.05 -11.09
CA GLY A 62 -8.99 13.13 -10.12
C GLY A 62 -8.59 12.78 -8.68
N LEU A 63 -7.95 11.63 -8.43
CA LEU A 63 -7.41 11.31 -7.10
C LEU A 63 -6.27 12.27 -6.75
N SER A 64 -6.35 12.85 -5.56
CA SER A 64 -5.29 13.64 -4.96
C SER A 64 -4.28 12.73 -4.24
N PRO A 65 -3.08 13.22 -3.88
CA PRO A 65 -2.12 12.43 -3.09
C PRO A 65 -2.68 11.92 -1.74
N ARG A 66 -3.67 12.60 -1.17
CA ARG A 66 -4.34 12.18 0.08
C ARG A 66 -5.27 10.99 -0.13
N ASP A 67 -5.77 10.80 -1.35
CA ASP A 67 -6.64 9.69 -1.71
C ASP A 67 -5.86 8.39 -1.98
N ILE A 68 -4.52 8.42 -1.92
CA ILE A 68 -3.65 7.31 -2.30
C ILE A 68 -2.80 6.87 -1.11
N ALA A 69 -2.98 5.63 -0.66
CA ALA A 69 -2.10 4.97 0.29
C ALA A 69 -1.16 4.02 -0.47
N TYR A 70 0.14 4.11 -0.21
CA TYR A 70 1.14 3.26 -0.84
C TYR A 70 2.02 2.58 0.21
N LEU A 71 2.04 1.26 0.18
CA LEU A 71 2.94 0.41 0.95
C LEU A 71 4.02 -0.13 0.01
N PRO A 72 5.26 0.40 0.06
CA PRO A 72 6.38 -0.11 -0.73
C PRO A 72 6.89 -1.45 -0.20
N GLN A 73 7.53 -2.25 -1.05
CA GLN A 73 8.15 -3.54 -0.71
C GLN A 73 9.11 -3.43 0.49
N GLN A 74 9.90 -2.37 0.54
CA GLN A 74 10.69 -2.01 1.71
C GLN A 74 10.16 -0.69 2.27
N ALA A 75 9.46 -0.75 3.39
CA ALA A 75 9.11 0.47 4.10
C ALA A 75 10.40 1.17 4.53
N SER A 76 10.56 2.43 4.11
CA SER A 76 11.74 3.27 4.43
C SER A 76 11.75 3.73 5.90
N ILE A 77 11.12 2.96 6.80
CA ILE A 77 11.17 3.21 8.24
C ILE A 77 12.43 2.54 8.76
N ASP A 78 13.39 3.36 9.19
CA ASP A 78 14.56 2.85 9.88
C ASP A 78 14.13 2.21 11.21
N ARG A 79 14.21 0.88 11.28
CA ARG A 79 13.87 0.12 12.47
C ARG A 79 14.85 0.34 13.63
N GLY A 80 16.02 0.90 13.37
CA GLY A 80 16.96 1.36 14.39
C GLY A 80 16.55 2.68 15.06
N PHE A 81 15.66 3.44 14.44
CA PHE A 81 15.13 4.66 15.04
C PHE A 81 14.11 4.33 16.15
N PRO A 82 14.17 4.99 17.33
CA PRO A 82 13.32 4.65 18.48
C PRO A 82 11.89 5.20 18.32
N ILE A 83 11.23 4.88 17.22
CA ILE A 83 9.83 5.24 16.97
C ILE A 83 8.91 4.14 17.50
N THR A 84 7.80 4.51 18.12
CA THR A 84 6.82 3.55 18.62
C THR A 84 5.85 3.07 17.54
N ALA A 85 5.14 1.97 17.82
CA ALA A 85 4.10 1.46 16.92
C ALA A 85 3.00 2.50 16.71
N ILE A 86 2.53 3.16 17.79
CA ILE A 86 1.47 4.16 17.66
C ILE A 86 1.93 5.40 16.90
N ASP A 87 3.18 5.88 17.10
CA ASP A 87 3.72 7.01 16.34
C ASP A 87 3.79 6.68 14.84
N THR A 88 4.21 5.45 14.51
CA THR A 88 4.27 4.96 13.12
C THR A 88 2.89 4.94 12.47
N VAL A 89 1.87 4.48 13.20
CA VAL A 89 0.48 4.47 12.71
C VAL A 89 -0.04 5.89 12.56
N ALA A 90 0.21 6.74 13.53
CA ALA A 90 -0.20 8.14 13.56
C ALA A 90 0.33 8.96 12.37
N MET A 91 1.51 8.59 11.82
CA MET A 91 2.02 9.18 10.58
C MET A 91 1.06 9.02 9.37
N GLY A 92 0.13 8.07 9.42
CA GLY A 92 -0.90 7.92 8.41
C GLY A 92 -1.86 9.13 8.32
N ASP A 93 -2.05 9.85 9.42
CA ASP A 93 -2.93 11.03 9.49
C ASP A 93 -2.21 12.36 9.14
N TRP A 94 -0.93 12.32 8.83
CA TRP A 94 -0.11 13.54 8.60
C TRP A 94 -0.62 14.43 7.46
N SER A 95 -1.22 13.81 6.44
CA SER A 95 -1.82 14.57 5.35
C SER A 95 -3.04 15.41 5.78
N ALA A 96 -3.71 15.05 6.87
CA ALA A 96 -4.84 15.77 7.43
C ALA A 96 -4.42 16.83 8.46
N SER A 97 -3.35 16.55 9.23
CA SER A 97 -2.89 17.44 10.34
C SER A 97 -2.01 18.61 9.88
N GLY A 98 -1.45 18.54 8.65
CA GLY A 98 -0.47 19.52 8.15
C GLY A 98 0.90 19.42 8.84
N LEU A 99 1.93 20.06 8.22
CA LEU A 99 3.34 19.95 8.64
C LEU A 99 3.64 20.43 10.07
N PHE A 100 2.77 21.24 10.68
CA PHE A 100 2.95 21.88 11.99
C PHE A 100 1.81 21.59 12.97
N GLY A 101 0.86 20.72 12.62
CA GLY A 101 -0.26 20.37 13.49
C GLY A 101 0.13 19.34 14.55
N ALA A 102 -0.08 19.66 15.83
CA ALA A 102 -0.03 18.63 16.87
C ALA A 102 -1.16 17.61 16.63
N MET A 103 -0.83 16.32 16.76
CA MET A 103 -1.83 15.26 16.69
C MET A 103 -2.93 15.46 17.72
N SER A 104 -4.18 15.45 17.28
CA SER A 104 -5.32 15.60 18.16
C SER A 104 -5.53 14.34 19.03
N ARG A 105 -6.22 14.49 20.15
CA ARG A 105 -6.64 13.32 20.96
C ARG A 105 -7.48 12.33 20.15
N ALA A 106 -8.27 12.82 19.20
CA ALA A 106 -9.06 11.99 18.31
C ALA A 106 -8.17 11.17 17.36
N SER A 107 -7.10 11.77 16.81
CA SER A 107 -6.14 11.07 15.95
C SER A 107 -5.39 9.99 16.71
N TRP A 108 -4.97 10.23 17.95
CA TRP A 108 -4.33 9.22 18.80
C TRP A 108 -5.25 8.05 19.11
N ARG A 109 -6.54 8.33 19.40
CA ARG A 109 -7.53 7.26 19.60
C ARG A 109 -7.71 6.43 18.34
N ARG A 110 -7.86 7.05 17.16
CA ARG A 110 -7.95 6.35 15.88
C ARG A 110 -6.71 5.50 15.60
N ALA A 111 -5.51 5.98 15.95
CA ALA A 111 -4.27 5.21 15.80
C ALA A 111 -4.26 3.95 16.69
N SER A 112 -4.72 4.05 17.94
CA SER A 112 -4.88 2.90 18.84
C SER A 112 -5.94 1.91 18.32
N GLU A 113 -7.08 2.41 17.84
CA GLU A 113 -8.13 1.59 17.21
C GLU A 113 -7.60 0.87 15.96
N ALA A 114 -6.78 1.53 15.14
CA ALA A 114 -6.15 0.92 13.98
C ALA A 114 -5.15 -0.18 14.36
N LEU A 115 -4.35 0.00 15.44
CA LEU A 115 -3.50 -1.06 15.97
C LEU A 115 -4.31 -2.24 16.48
N ALA A 116 -5.39 -2.00 17.21
CA ALA A 116 -6.28 -3.05 17.69
C ALA A 116 -6.92 -3.82 16.51
N ALA A 117 -7.32 -3.12 15.43
CA ALA A 117 -7.93 -3.73 14.24
C ALA A 117 -7.00 -4.70 13.50
N VAL A 118 -5.68 -4.56 13.64
CA VAL A 118 -4.69 -5.49 13.10
C VAL A 118 -4.16 -6.48 14.14
N GLY A 119 -4.79 -6.58 15.31
CA GLY A 119 -4.43 -7.52 16.37
C GLY A 119 -3.19 -7.11 17.19
N LEU A 120 -2.88 -5.81 17.26
CA LEU A 120 -1.77 -5.23 18.00
C LEU A 120 -2.21 -4.30 19.14
N GLY A 121 -3.42 -4.50 19.69
CA GLY A 121 -3.84 -3.80 20.91
C GLY A 121 -2.85 -4.08 22.07
N GLY A 122 -2.42 -3.03 22.76
CA GLY A 122 -1.40 -3.12 23.82
C GLY A 122 0.06 -3.01 23.32
N PHE A 123 0.28 -2.79 22.01
CA PHE A 123 1.62 -2.60 21.44
C PHE A 123 1.97 -1.13 21.20
N GLU A 124 1.12 -0.21 21.60
CA GLU A 124 1.20 1.23 21.29
C GLU A 124 2.58 1.83 21.56
N THR A 125 3.14 1.51 22.73
CA THR A 125 4.43 2.07 23.21
C THR A 125 5.65 1.24 22.79
N ARG A 126 5.46 0.09 22.14
CA ARG A 126 6.59 -0.73 21.69
C ARG A 126 7.30 -0.05 20.54
N THR A 127 8.63 -0.02 20.58
CA THR A 127 9.44 0.47 19.46
C THR A 127 9.39 -0.51 18.29
N VAL A 128 9.31 0.01 17.05
CA VAL A 128 9.21 -0.81 15.83
C VAL A 128 10.40 -1.75 15.65
N GLY A 129 11.57 -1.39 16.19
CA GLY A 129 12.77 -2.23 16.17
C GLY A 129 12.63 -3.54 16.94
N THR A 130 11.76 -3.59 17.96
CA THR A 130 11.53 -4.79 18.79
C THR A 130 10.44 -5.72 18.23
N LEU A 131 9.75 -5.31 17.17
CA LEU A 131 8.66 -6.08 16.59
C LEU A 131 9.20 -7.18 15.64
N SER A 132 8.50 -8.32 15.62
CA SER A 132 8.73 -9.32 14.56
C SER A 132 8.40 -8.75 13.19
N ALA A 133 8.82 -9.40 12.11
CA ALA A 133 8.48 -8.99 10.75
C ALA A 133 6.97 -8.90 10.54
N GLY A 134 6.21 -9.93 10.97
CA GLY A 134 4.75 -9.94 10.87
C GLY A 134 4.07 -8.87 11.73
N GLN A 135 4.57 -8.60 12.94
CA GLN A 135 4.06 -7.52 13.78
C GLN A 135 4.32 -6.15 13.15
N PHE A 136 5.52 -5.94 12.61
CA PHE A 136 5.84 -4.70 11.92
C PHE A 136 4.97 -4.51 10.67
N GLN A 137 4.73 -5.57 9.90
CA GLN A 137 3.84 -5.53 8.74
C GLN A 137 2.41 -5.13 9.14
N ARG A 138 1.90 -5.66 10.26
CA ARG A 138 0.60 -5.24 10.82
C ARG A 138 0.58 -3.75 11.19
N VAL A 139 1.67 -3.22 11.77
CA VAL A 139 1.78 -1.77 12.05
C VAL A 139 1.69 -0.95 10.76
N LEU A 140 2.33 -1.39 9.67
CA LEU A 140 2.24 -0.71 8.37
C LEU A 140 0.82 -0.73 7.80
N PHE A 141 0.10 -1.85 7.94
CA PHE A 141 -1.31 -1.93 7.56
C PHE A 141 -2.20 -1.03 8.44
N ALA A 142 -1.95 -0.97 9.75
CA ALA A 142 -2.64 -0.03 10.64
C ALA A 142 -2.42 1.44 10.23
N ARG A 143 -1.19 1.78 9.79
CA ARG A 143 -0.89 3.10 9.23
C ARG A 143 -1.72 3.38 7.98
N MET A 144 -1.94 2.40 7.11
CA MET A 144 -2.78 2.56 5.93
C MET A 144 -4.26 2.73 6.29
N LEU A 145 -4.74 2.06 7.35
CA LEU A 145 -6.09 2.30 7.89
C LEU A 145 -6.28 3.76 8.33
N MET A 146 -5.25 4.36 8.96
CA MET A 146 -5.27 5.76 9.35
C MET A 146 -5.38 6.72 8.18
N GLN A 147 -4.77 6.39 7.04
CA GLN A 147 -4.80 7.25 5.84
C GLN A 147 -6.21 7.34 5.23
N ASP A 148 -7.06 6.35 5.45
CA ASP A 148 -8.44 6.28 4.94
C ASP A 148 -8.55 6.54 3.42
N ALA A 149 -7.58 6.05 2.66
CA ALA A 149 -7.40 6.32 1.25
C ALA A 149 -8.40 5.56 0.37
N ARG A 150 -8.77 6.17 -0.77
CA ARG A 150 -9.65 5.58 -1.79
C ARG A 150 -8.92 4.60 -2.71
N LEU A 151 -7.62 4.83 -2.93
CA LEU A 151 -6.71 3.96 -3.68
C LEU A 151 -5.64 3.40 -2.76
N ILE A 152 -5.54 2.09 -2.68
CA ILE A 152 -4.60 1.36 -1.84
C ILE A 152 -3.65 0.58 -2.76
N LEU A 153 -2.37 0.86 -2.66
CA LEU A 153 -1.31 0.26 -3.45
C LEU A 153 -0.39 -0.54 -2.54
N LEU A 154 -0.25 -1.84 -2.81
CA LEU A 154 0.52 -2.77 -1.99
C LEU A 154 1.62 -3.42 -2.82
N ASP A 155 2.87 -3.19 -2.45
CA ASP A 155 4.03 -3.77 -3.15
C ASP A 155 4.60 -4.93 -2.33
N GLU A 156 4.29 -6.17 -2.73
CA GLU A 156 4.67 -7.42 -2.06
C GLU A 156 4.37 -7.43 -0.55
N PRO A 157 3.13 -7.13 -0.13
CA PRO A 157 2.80 -6.86 1.27
C PRO A 157 2.91 -8.07 2.20
N PHE A 158 3.05 -9.29 1.67
CA PHE A 158 3.06 -10.52 2.44
C PHE A 158 4.43 -11.22 2.44
N THR A 159 5.46 -10.59 1.87
CA THR A 159 6.82 -11.13 1.85
C THR A 159 7.39 -11.21 3.27
N ALA A 160 8.01 -12.33 3.61
CA ALA A 160 8.61 -12.62 4.94
C ALA A 160 7.62 -12.56 6.12
N VAL A 161 6.33 -12.82 5.86
CA VAL A 161 5.26 -12.87 6.86
C VAL A 161 4.74 -14.30 6.97
N ASP A 162 4.44 -14.74 8.18
CA ASP A 162 3.87 -16.08 8.40
C ASP A 162 2.46 -16.22 7.83
N GLN A 163 2.05 -17.48 7.58
CA GLN A 163 0.77 -17.80 6.94
C GLN A 163 -0.45 -17.25 7.69
N ARG A 164 -0.43 -17.28 9.02
CA ARG A 164 -1.55 -16.77 9.85
C ARG A 164 -1.66 -15.25 9.71
N THR A 165 -0.55 -14.55 9.83
CA THR A 165 -0.52 -13.08 9.63
C THR A 165 -0.94 -12.71 8.21
N THR A 166 -0.49 -13.47 7.19
CA THR A 166 -0.91 -13.28 5.79
C THR A 166 -2.42 -13.41 5.64
N ALA A 167 -3.04 -14.44 6.23
CA ALA A 167 -4.49 -14.62 6.17
C ALA A 167 -5.26 -13.45 6.80
N ASP A 168 -4.81 -12.96 7.96
CA ASP A 168 -5.43 -11.82 8.63
C ASP A 168 -5.32 -10.53 7.81
N LEU A 169 -4.16 -10.29 7.17
CA LEU A 169 -3.95 -9.12 6.32
C LEU A 169 -4.73 -9.22 5.00
N LEU A 170 -4.88 -10.42 4.42
CA LEU A 170 -5.75 -10.63 3.26
C LEU A 170 -7.22 -10.36 3.59
N ALA A 171 -7.69 -10.74 4.77
CA ALA A 171 -9.04 -10.41 5.23
C ALA A 171 -9.25 -8.89 5.32
N LEU A 172 -8.23 -8.13 5.74
CA LEU A 172 -8.28 -6.66 5.73
C LEU A 172 -8.34 -6.10 4.30
N VAL A 173 -7.58 -6.67 3.36
CA VAL A 173 -7.63 -6.29 1.93
C VAL A 173 -9.04 -6.52 1.35
N GLN A 174 -9.65 -7.68 1.65
CA GLN A 174 -11.02 -7.98 1.24
C GLN A 174 -12.04 -7.00 1.86
N ARG A 175 -11.84 -6.61 3.11
CA ARG A 175 -12.67 -5.58 3.76
C ARG A 175 -12.58 -4.24 3.05
N TRP A 176 -11.38 -3.77 2.69
CA TRP A 176 -11.22 -2.53 1.91
C TRP A 176 -11.94 -2.59 0.57
N HIS A 177 -11.90 -3.75 -0.11
CA HIS A 177 -12.65 -3.96 -1.35
C HIS A 177 -14.16 -3.92 -1.11
N ALA A 178 -14.67 -4.55 -0.04
CA ALA A 178 -16.07 -4.48 0.34
C ALA A 178 -16.54 -3.06 0.69
N GLU A 179 -15.63 -2.20 1.17
CA GLU A 179 -15.85 -0.77 1.39
C GLU A 179 -15.74 0.07 0.09
N HIS A 180 -15.72 -0.58 -1.08
CA HIS A 180 -15.58 0.05 -2.41
C HIS A 180 -14.27 0.84 -2.61
N ARG A 181 -13.20 0.53 -1.88
CA ARG A 181 -11.87 1.07 -2.15
C ARG A 181 -11.23 0.33 -3.31
N THR A 182 -10.48 1.05 -4.13
CA THR A 182 -9.68 0.44 -5.19
C THR A 182 -8.40 -0.11 -4.57
N VAL A 183 -8.13 -1.40 -4.73
CA VAL A 183 -6.92 -2.04 -4.21
C VAL A 183 -6.12 -2.66 -5.35
N ILE A 184 -4.85 -2.30 -5.45
CA ILE A 184 -3.92 -2.85 -6.43
C ILE A 184 -2.71 -3.40 -5.67
N ALA A 185 -2.45 -4.70 -5.79
CA ALA A 185 -1.37 -5.37 -5.07
C ALA A 185 -0.42 -6.12 -6.01
N VAL A 186 0.88 -5.93 -5.85
CA VAL A 186 1.89 -6.79 -6.46
C VAL A 186 2.04 -8.04 -5.61
N LEU A 187 1.87 -9.20 -6.22
CA LEU A 187 1.92 -10.49 -5.55
C LEU A 187 2.78 -11.49 -6.35
N HIS A 188 3.39 -12.45 -5.64
CA HIS A 188 4.14 -13.56 -6.24
C HIS A 188 3.45 -14.91 -6.05
N ASP A 189 2.56 -15.04 -5.07
CA ASP A 189 1.84 -16.27 -4.78
C ASP A 189 0.57 -16.35 -5.61
N PHE A 190 0.56 -17.27 -6.59
CA PHE A 190 -0.58 -17.49 -7.47
C PHE A 190 -1.82 -18.02 -6.74
N GLU A 191 -1.67 -18.75 -5.63
CA GLU A 191 -2.80 -19.23 -4.85
C GLU A 191 -3.52 -18.07 -4.15
N GLN A 192 -2.76 -17.13 -3.58
CA GLN A 192 -3.31 -15.90 -3.00
C GLN A 192 -4.05 -15.08 -4.07
N VAL A 193 -3.44 -14.92 -5.26
CA VAL A 193 -4.08 -14.20 -6.37
C VAL A 193 -5.40 -14.86 -6.74
N ARG A 194 -5.40 -16.17 -7.00
CA ARG A 194 -6.58 -16.91 -7.45
C ARG A 194 -7.71 -16.93 -6.42
N SER A 195 -7.38 -17.03 -5.14
CA SER A 195 -8.38 -17.12 -4.06
C SER A 195 -8.97 -15.78 -3.65
N THR A 196 -8.24 -14.67 -3.85
CA THR A 196 -8.60 -13.38 -3.24
C THR A 196 -8.87 -12.29 -4.27
N PHE A 197 -8.17 -12.29 -5.40
CA PHE A 197 -8.21 -11.19 -6.36
C PHE A 197 -9.03 -11.55 -7.61
N PRO A 198 -10.19 -10.88 -7.83
CA PRO A 198 -11.05 -11.17 -8.99
C PRO A 198 -10.43 -10.69 -10.32
N GLN A 199 -9.43 -9.80 -10.26
CA GLN A 199 -8.75 -9.27 -11.44
C GLN A 199 -7.25 -9.42 -11.31
N ALA A 200 -6.58 -9.71 -12.41
CA ALA A 200 -5.12 -9.77 -12.47
C ALA A 200 -4.59 -9.09 -13.73
N LEU A 201 -3.51 -8.29 -13.56
CA LEU A 201 -2.70 -7.73 -14.63
C LEU A 201 -1.37 -8.50 -14.67
N TYR A 202 -1.07 -9.11 -15.80
CA TYR A 202 0.22 -9.76 -16.04
C TYR A 202 1.16 -8.79 -16.76
N LEU A 203 2.31 -8.51 -16.16
CA LEU A 203 3.40 -7.76 -16.79
C LEU A 203 4.50 -8.76 -17.20
N ALA A 204 4.95 -8.63 -18.46
CA ALA A 204 5.99 -9.48 -19.05
C ALA A 204 7.19 -8.63 -19.49
#